data_610050e666b4abc4b8cc8c31876f93d5
#
_entry.id   610050e666b4abc4b8cc8c31876f93d5
#
_cell.length_a   1.000
_cell.length_b   1.000
_cell.length_c   1.000
_cell.angle_alpha   90.00
_cell.angle_beta   90.00
_cell.angle_gamma   90.00
#
_symmetry.space_group_name_H-M   'P 1'
#
loop_
_entity.id
_entity.type
_entity.pdbx_description
1 polymer ?
#
loop_
_entity_poly.entity_id
_entity_poly.type
_entity_poly.pdbx_seq_one_letter_code
_entity_poly.pdbx_strand_id
1 'polypeptide(L)'
;MTTAANASDIASLADCLRDDDATAHLDAGYVGAQKREEIRERQADGRLRADIDWQIANKRKPIREMAEGPMKDLLLAVEKAKAQVRAFVEHPFHVVKNLFKYRGARYRGLAKNTAQLYMLFGLANLVLAKKALMLLQGSSPS
;
A
#
# COMPACT_ATOMS: atom_id res chain seq x y z
N MET A 1 10.93 3.69 -0.88
CA MET A 1 12.22 2.98 -0.95
C MET A 1 12.31 2.23 -2.28
N THR A 2 13.45 2.21 -2.96
CA THR A 2 13.68 1.47 -4.22
C THR A 2 14.74 0.43 -3.95
N THR A 3 14.41 -0.85 -4.16
CA THR A 3 15.32 -1.98 -3.93
C THR A 3 15.78 -2.59 -5.24
N ALA A 4 16.85 -3.38 -5.21
CA ALA A 4 17.27 -4.16 -6.35
C ALA A 4 16.23 -5.25 -6.68
N ALA A 5 16.14 -5.65 -7.96
CA ALA A 5 15.12 -6.59 -8.44
C ALA A 5 15.16 -7.98 -7.77
N ASN A 6 16.25 -8.33 -7.11
CA ASN A 6 16.43 -9.59 -6.39
C ASN A 6 16.11 -9.48 -4.88
N ALA A 7 15.76 -8.30 -4.37
CA ALA A 7 15.37 -8.14 -2.99
C ALA A 7 13.92 -8.63 -2.78
N SER A 8 13.69 -9.42 -1.74
CA SER A 8 12.35 -9.86 -1.38
C SER A 8 11.55 -8.68 -0.82
N ASP A 9 10.33 -8.46 -1.33
CA ASP A 9 9.41 -7.43 -0.83
C ASP A 9 9.16 -7.57 0.68
N ILE A 10 9.13 -8.81 1.15
CA ILE A 10 8.91 -9.12 2.56
C ILE A 10 10.10 -8.69 3.43
N ALA A 11 11.34 -8.85 2.94
CA ALA A 11 12.53 -8.42 3.67
C ALA A 11 12.61 -6.89 3.78
N SER A 12 12.06 -6.17 2.81
CA SER A 12 12.02 -4.70 2.79
C SER A 12 10.87 -4.09 3.60
N LEU A 13 9.94 -4.89 4.13
CA LEU A 13 8.77 -4.40 4.84
C LEU A 13 9.14 -3.55 6.05
N ALA A 14 10.09 -4.02 6.86
CA ALA A 14 10.54 -3.31 8.04
C ALA A 14 11.05 -1.89 7.72
N ASP A 15 11.72 -1.73 6.57
CA ASP A 15 12.26 -0.44 6.12
C ASP A 15 11.19 0.49 5.54
N CYS A 16 10.02 -0.06 5.16
CA CYS A 16 8.89 0.72 4.66
C CYS A 16 8.02 1.28 5.78
N LEU A 17 8.06 0.69 6.97
CA LEU A 17 7.29 1.14 8.12
C LEU A 17 7.98 2.30 8.82
N ARG A 18 7.17 3.27 9.26
CA ARG A 18 7.61 4.46 9.97
C ARG A 18 7.29 4.33 11.46
N ASP A 19 7.98 5.11 12.28
CA ASP A 19 7.81 5.14 13.74
C ASP A 19 6.42 5.66 14.18
N ASP A 20 5.79 6.49 13.34
CA ASP A 20 4.47 7.09 13.56
C ASP A 20 3.30 6.31 12.94
N ASP A 21 3.55 5.21 12.20
CA ASP A 21 2.50 4.43 11.57
C ASP A 21 1.59 3.74 12.61
N ALA A 22 0.32 4.16 12.67
CA ALA A 22 -0.68 3.56 13.53
C ALA A 22 -1.35 2.32 12.90
N THR A 23 -1.41 2.26 11.57
CA THR A 23 -2.07 1.17 10.81
C THR A 23 -1.23 0.77 9.61
N ALA A 24 -1.06 -0.53 9.40
CA ALA A 24 -0.36 -1.07 8.24
C ALA A 24 -1.32 -1.91 7.37
N HIS A 25 -1.62 -1.43 6.16
CA HIS A 25 -2.45 -2.13 5.18
C HIS A 25 -1.58 -2.98 4.24
N LEU A 26 -1.68 -4.29 4.36
CA LEU A 26 -0.82 -5.24 3.64
C LEU A 26 -1.64 -6.24 2.82
N ASP A 27 -1.02 -6.75 1.76
CA ASP A 27 -1.56 -7.82 0.93
C ASP A 27 -1.49 -9.18 1.65
N ALA A 28 -2.23 -10.17 1.14
CA ALA A 28 -2.25 -11.55 1.63
C ALA A 28 -0.88 -12.26 1.60
N GLY A 29 0.06 -11.76 0.80
CA GLY A 29 1.45 -12.22 0.78
C GLY A 29 2.22 -11.91 2.08
N TYR A 30 1.75 -10.95 2.87
CA TYR A 30 2.39 -10.51 4.12
C TYR A 30 1.79 -11.14 5.38
N VAL A 31 1.00 -12.21 5.25
CA VAL A 31 0.47 -12.94 6.41
C VAL A 31 1.60 -13.39 7.32
N GLY A 32 1.52 -13.00 8.61
CA GLY A 32 2.55 -13.28 9.60
C GLY A 32 3.70 -12.24 9.66
N ALA A 33 3.62 -11.16 8.89
CA ALA A 33 4.62 -10.08 8.90
C ALA A 33 4.88 -9.52 10.31
N GLN A 34 3.83 -9.35 11.12
CA GLN A 34 3.89 -8.86 12.51
C GLN A 34 4.72 -9.76 13.45
N LYS A 35 4.96 -11.03 13.06
CA LYS A 35 5.72 -12.01 13.86
C LYS A 35 7.21 -12.08 13.49
N ARG A 36 7.63 -11.31 12.48
CA ARG A 36 8.99 -11.33 12.01
C ARG A 36 9.95 -10.70 13.00
N GLU A 37 11.16 -11.23 13.03
CA GLU A 37 12.20 -10.80 13.96
C GLU A 37 12.57 -9.33 13.73
N GLU A 38 12.73 -8.93 12.48
CA GLU A 38 13.07 -7.55 12.12
C GLU A 38 12.02 -6.52 12.59
N ILE A 39 10.73 -6.90 12.58
CA ILE A 39 9.64 -6.07 13.09
C ILE A 39 9.68 -6.01 14.61
N ARG A 40 9.86 -7.16 15.27
CA ARG A 40 9.95 -7.24 16.74
C ARG A 40 11.14 -6.48 17.30
N GLU A 41 12.30 -6.58 16.67
CA GLU A 41 13.49 -5.82 17.04
C GLU A 41 13.24 -4.32 16.97
N ARG A 42 12.64 -3.83 15.86
CA ARG A 42 12.32 -2.40 15.74
C ARG A 42 11.25 -1.92 16.72
N GLN A 43 10.32 -2.78 17.11
CA GLN A 43 9.36 -2.47 18.18
C GLN A 43 10.05 -2.43 19.55
N ALA A 44 10.97 -3.35 19.84
CA ALA A 44 11.73 -3.38 21.07
C ALA A 44 12.66 -2.17 21.21
N ASP A 45 13.28 -1.73 20.13
CA ASP A 45 14.16 -0.57 20.06
C ASP A 45 13.40 0.79 20.05
N GLY A 46 12.08 0.77 20.05
CA GLY A 46 11.26 1.99 19.95
C GLY A 46 11.27 2.68 18.58
N ARG A 47 11.87 2.04 17.56
CA ARG A 47 11.89 2.54 16.17
C ARG A 47 10.61 2.23 15.41
N LEU A 48 9.70 1.48 16.02
CA LEU A 48 8.40 1.15 15.48
C LEU A 48 7.41 1.00 16.64
N ARG A 49 6.18 1.46 16.45
CA ARG A 49 5.12 1.33 17.46
C ARG A 49 4.83 -0.15 17.74
N ALA A 50 4.59 -0.47 19.01
CA ALA A 50 4.20 -1.82 19.43
C ALA A 50 2.72 -2.11 19.13
N ASP A 51 1.88 -1.06 19.04
CA ASP A 51 0.42 -1.12 18.87
C ASP A 51 -0.07 -0.89 17.44
N ILE A 52 0.75 -1.22 16.44
CA ILE A 52 0.33 -1.11 15.04
C ILE A 52 -0.87 -2.03 14.77
N ASP A 53 -1.93 -1.45 14.19
CA ASP A 53 -3.07 -2.21 13.67
C ASP A 53 -2.73 -2.81 12.29
N TRP A 54 -2.56 -4.13 12.25
CA TRP A 54 -2.16 -4.87 11.05
C TRP A 54 -3.36 -5.29 10.23
N GLN A 55 -3.72 -4.50 9.23
CA GLN A 55 -4.80 -4.77 8.28
C GLN A 55 -4.33 -5.62 7.10
N ILE A 56 -3.99 -6.89 7.37
CA ILE A 56 -3.54 -7.84 6.34
C ILE A 56 -4.77 -8.45 5.65
N ALA A 57 -4.74 -8.52 4.31
CA ALA A 57 -5.80 -9.15 3.53
C ALA A 57 -5.87 -10.65 3.81
N ASN A 58 -7.06 -11.18 3.97
CA ASN A 58 -7.27 -12.62 4.06
C ASN A 58 -7.17 -13.28 2.68
N LYS A 59 -6.76 -14.55 2.65
CA LYS A 59 -6.86 -15.37 1.45
C LYS A 59 -8.34 -15.58 1.10
N ARG A 60 -8.70 -15.41 -0.17
CA ARG A 60 -10.10 -15.48 -0.63
C ARG A 60 -10.74 -16.85 -0.46
N LYS A 61 -9.96 -17.94 -0.56
CA LYS A 61 -10.46 -19.32 -0.56
C LYS A 61 -11.19 -19.69 0.74
N PRO A 62 -10.63 -19.46 1.96
CA PRO A 62 -11.33 -19.80 3.20
C PRO A 62 -12.68 -19.10 3.35
N ILE A 63 -12.79 -17.84 2.96
CA ILE A 63 -14.05 -17.08 3.06
C ILE A 63 -15.10 -17.62 2.08
N ARG A 64 -14.67 -18.00 0.86
CA ARG A 64 -15.58 -18.60 -0.14
C ARG A 64 -16.17 -19.94 0.30
N GLU A 65 -15.39 -20.74 1.01
CA GLU A 65 -15.76 -22.07 1.49
C GLU A 65 -16.60 -22.03 2.78
N MET A 66 -16.77 -20.86 3.41
CA MET A 66 -17.66 -20.70 4.56
C MET A 66 -19.11 -20.87 4.17
N ALA A 67 -19.91 -21.42 5.11
CA ALA A 67 -21.37 -21.46 4.98
C ALA A 67 -21.95 -20.04 4.84
N GLU A 68 -23.04 -19.92 4.08
CA GLU A 68 -23.76 -18.65 3.94
C GLU A 68 -24.34 -18.22 5.30
N GLY A 69 -24.22 -16.93 5.61
CA GLY A 69 -24.72 -16.36 6.85
C GLY A 69 -24.08 -15.04 7.23
N PRO A 70 -24.57 -14.39 8.30
CA PRO A 70 -24.14 -13.05 8.71
C PRO A 70 -22.63 -12.91 8.93
N MET A 71 -21.97 -13.98 9.40
CA MET A 71 -20.52 -13.99 9.61
C MET A 71 -19.74 -13.88 8.30
N LYS A 72 -20.18 -14.63 7.25
CA LYS A 72 -19.57 -14.55 5.92
C LYS A 72 -19.74 -13.15 5.32
N ASP A 73 -20.95 -12.59 5.45
CA ASP A 73 -21.24 -11.25 4.93
C ASP A 73 -20.37 -10.18 5.61
N LEU A 74 -20.22 -10.27 6.92
CA LEU A 74 -19.35 -9.38 7.68
C LEU A 74 -17.89 -9.48 7.23
N LEU A 75 -17.35 -10.69 7.08
CA LEU A 75 -16.00 -10.91 6.61
C LEU A 75 -15.78 -10.37 5.19
N LEU A 76 -16.74 -10.56 4.30
CA LEU A 76 -16.70 -10.00 2.95
C LEU A 76 -16.71 -8.46 2.98
N ALA A 77 -17.51 -7.85 3.84
CA ALA A 77 -17.56 -6.40 4.00
C ALA A 77 -16.21 -5.85 4.52
N VAL A 78 -15.61 -6.49 5.51
CA VAL A 78 -14.29 -6.14 6.04
C VAL A 78 -13.21 -6.25 4.96
N GLU A 79 -13.17 -7.35 4.22
CA GLU A 79 -12.19 -7.52 3.14
C GLU A 79 -12.40 -6.51 1.99
N LYS A 80 -13.65 -6.17 1.69
CA LYS A 80 -13.97 -5.09 0.74
C LYS A 80 -13.44 -3.74 1.21
N ALA A 81 -13.62 -3.39 2.49
CA ALA A 81 -13.07 -2.16 3.06
C ALA A 81 -11.54 -2.13 2.99
N LYS A 82 -10.86 -3.20 3.38
CA LYS A 82 -9.40 -3.32 3.23
C LYS A 82 -8.95 -3.17 1.78
N ALA A 83 -9.66 -3.77 0.83
CA ALA A 83 -9.36 -3.66 -0.60
C ALA A 83 -9.53 -2.21 -1.11
N GLN A 84 -10.53 -1.48 -0.64
CA GLN A 84 -10.73 -0.07 -0.99
C GLN A 84 -9.57 0.80 -0.55
N VAL A 85 -9.07 0.63 0.68
CA VAL A 85 -7.89 1.38 1.16
C VAL A 85 -6.67 1.08 0.29
N ARG A 86 -6.41 -0.19 -0.02
CA ARG A 86 -5.29 -0.56 -0.91
C ARG A 86 -5.41 0.02 -2.31
N ALA A 87 -6.63 0.12 -2.85
CA ALA A 87 -6.85 0.72 -4.16
C ALA A 87 -6.37 2.17 -4.25
N PHE A 88 -6.42 2.94 -3.15
CA PHE A 88 -5.87 4.30 -3.13
C PHE A 88 -4.36 4.33 -3.42
N VAL A 89 -3.62 3.35 -2.92
CA VAL A 89 -2.17 3.24 -3.18
C VAL A 89 -1.89 2.89 -4.64
N GLU A 90 -2.81 2.18 -5.30
CA GLU A 90 -2.66 1.80 -6.71
C GLU A 90 -2.93 2.96 -7.68
N HIS A 91 -3.69 4.00 -7.27
CA HIS A 91 -4.02 5.12 -8.14
C HIS A 91 -2.78 5.87 -8.68
N PRO A 92 -1.77 6.24 -7.87
CA PRO A 92 -0.54 6.84 -8.39
C PRO A 92 0.18 5.95 -9.41
N PHE A 93 0.23 4.63 -9.15
CA PHE A 93 0.82 3.68 -10.10
C PHE A 93 0.07 3.64 -11.43
N HIS A 94 -1.25 3.72 -11.40
CA HIS A 94 -2.08 3.81 -12.60
C HIS A 94 -1.74 5.08 -13.41
N VAL A 95 -1.60 6.23 -12.76
CA VAL A 95 -1.21 7.50 -13.41
C VAL A 95 0.18 7.36 -14.03
N VAL A 96 1.16 6.84 -13.29
CA VAL A 96 2.54 6.66 -13.78
C VAL A 96 2.59 5.72 -14.99
N LYS A 97 1.90 4.59 -14.94
CA LYS A 97 1.90 3.61 -16.04
C LYS A 97 1.08 4.05 -17.25
N ASN A 98 -0.11 4.60 -17.04
CA ASN A 98 -1.07 4.85 -18.11
C ASN A 98 -1.04 6.30 -18.64
N LEU A 99 -0.95 7.30 -17.76
CA LEU A 99 -0.90 8.70 -18.19
C LEU A 99 0.53 9.10 -18.61
N PHE A 100 1.53 8.78 -17.78
CA PHE A 100 2.92 9.13 -18.07
C PHE A 100 3.65 8.10 -18.95
N LYS A 101 2.97 6.99 -19.30
CA LYS A 101 3.49 5.92 -20.17
C LYS A 101 4.83 5.34 -19.70
N TYR A 102 5.07 5.33 -18.38
CA TYR A 102 6.29 4.75 -17.82
C TYR A 102 6.22 3.23 -17.87
N ARG A 103 7.14 2.61 -18.63
CA ARG A 103 7.14 1.14 -18.85
C ARG A 103 8.31 0.41 -18.20
N GLY A 104 9.27 1.12 -17.66
CA GLY A 104 10.44 0.52 -17.01
C GLY A 104 11.59 1.49 -16.82
N ALA A 105 12.67 0.97 -16.23
CA ALA A 105 13.89 1.72 -15.98
C ALA A 105 14.51 2.23 -17.28
N ARG A 106 14.85 3.52 -17.33
CA ARG A 106 15.46 4.18 -18.49
C ARG A 106 16.95 4.45 -18.31
N TYR A 107 17.39 4.56 -17.07
CA TYR A 107 18.76 4.94 -16.75
C TYR A 107 19.58 3.77 -16.23
N ARG A 108 20.88 3.81 -16.44
CA ARG A 108 21.78 2.89 -15.75
C ARG A 108 21.96 3.33 -14.30
N GLY A 109 21.87 2.38 -13.38
CA GLY A 109 22.05 2.57 -11.95
C GLY A 109 20.76 2.90 -11.18
N LEU A 110 20.77 2.50 -9.92
CA LEU A 110 19.61 2.58 -9.03
C LEU A 110 19.24 4.04 -8.72
N ALA A 111 20.23 4.88 -8.41
CA ALA A 111 20.00 6.25 -7.97
C ALA A 111 19.23 7.11 -8.98
N LYS A 112 19.61 7.04 -10.28
CA LYS A 112 18.91 7.81 -11.32
C LYS A 112 17.48 7.33 -11.56
N ASN A 113 17.26 6.01 -11.55
CA ASN A 113 15.92 5.44 -11.69
C ASN A 113 15.04 5.76 -10.48
N THR A 114 15.62 5.74 -9.26
CA THR A 114 14.92 6.15 -8.04
C THR A 114 14.50 7.61 -8.10
N ALA A 115 15.40 8.53 -8.48
CA ALA A 115 15.07 9.95 -8.64
C ALA A 115 13.94 10.16 -9.67
N GLN A 116 13.99 9.43 -10.81
CA GLN A 116 12.92 9.47 -11.81
C GLN A 116 11.58 9.00 -11.23
N LEU A 117 11.57 7.91 -10.49
CA LEU A 117 10.34 7.39 -9.86
C LEU A 117 9.77 8.39 -8.86
N TYR A 118 10.57 8.98 -7.98
CA TYR A 118 10.11 10.00 -7.05
C TYR A 118 9.46 11.19 -7.77
N MET A 119 10.07 11.68 -8.85
CA MET A 119 9.49 12.75 -9.65
C MET A 119 8.14 12.34 -10.28
N LEU A 120 8.06 11.14 -10.87
CA LEU A 120 6.83 10.65 -11.51
C LEU A 120 5.71 10.45 -10.48
N PHE A 121 5.99 9.89 -9.31
CA PHE A 121 4.99 9.74 -8.25
C PHE A 121 4.58 11.08 -7.65
N GLY A 122 5.50 12.04 -7.50
CA GLY A 122 5.17 13.41 -7.09
C GLY A 122 4.19 14.07 -8.07
N LEU A 123 4.45 13.99 -9.37
CA LEU A 123 3.55 14.49 -10.41
C LEU A 123 2.21 13.73 -10.44
N ALA A 124 2.22 12.40 -10.22
CA ALA A 124 1.00 11.60 -10.14
C ALA A 124 0.10 12.06 -8.97
N ASN A 125 0.69 12.33 -7.82
CA ASN A 125 -0.04 12.86 -6.66
C ASN A 125 -0.66 14.24 -6.96
N LEU A 126 0.05 15.13 -7.68
CA LEU A 126 -0.52 16.41 -8.11
C LEU A 126 -1.71 16.24 -9.07
N VAL A 127 -1.63 15.30 -10.01
CA VAL A 127 -2.76 14.98 -10.91
C VAL A 127 -3.97 14.48 -10.12
N LEU A 128 -3.76 13.61 -9.14
CA LEU A 128 -4.84 13.07 -8.29
C LEU A 128 -5.44 14.15 -7.40
N ALA A 129 -4.61 15.00 -6.79
CA ALA A 129 -5.06 16.13 -5.97
C ALA A 129 -5.90 17.12 -6.79
N LYS A 130 -5.44 17.46 -8.02
CA LYS A 130 -6.22 18.30 -8.93
C LYS A 130 -7.60 17.73 -9.22
N LYS A 131 -7.70 16.42 -9.50
CA LYS A 131 -9.00 15.75 -9.74
C LYS A 131 -9.90 15.83 -8.51
N ALA A 132 -9.36 15.57 -7.32
CA ALA A 132 -10.12 15.65 -6.07
C ALA A 132 -10.64 17.07 -5.82
N LEU A 133 -9.83 18.10 -6.00
CA LEU A 133 -10.22 19.50 -5.84
C LEU A 133 -11.31 19.91 -6.84
N MET A 134 -11.22 19.49 -8.11
CA MET A 134 -12.24 19.77 -9.12
C MET A 134 -13.59 19.13 -8.76
N LEU A 135 -13.59 17.92 -8.22
CA LEU A 135 -14.81 17.25 -7.77
C LEU A 135 -15.44 17.99 -6.59
N LEU A 136 -14.65 18.50 -5.65
CA LEU A 136 -15.16 19.30 -4.53
C LEU A 136 -15.74 20.64 -4.98
N GLN A 137 -15.15 21.31 -5.97
CA GLN A 137 -15.64 22.57 -6.52
C GLN A 137 -16.92 22.39 -7.35
N GLY A 138 -17.04 21.26 -8.09
CA GLY A 138 -18.23 20.95 -8.89
C GLY A 138 -19.45 20.49 -8.08
N SER A 139 -19.27 20.15 -6.80
CA SER A 139 -20.33 19.72 -5.88
C SER A 139 -20.83 20.84 -4.95
N SER A 140 -20.48 22.11 -5.18
CA SER A 140 -21.09 23.23 -4.46
C SER A 140 -22.57 23.30 -4.82
N PRO A 141 -23.52 23.18 -3.86
CA PRO A 141 -24.93 23.36 -4.15
C PRO A 141 -25.20 24.81 -4.53
N SER A 142 -25.80 25.00 -5.67
CA SER A 142 -26.43 26.29 -6.08
C SER A 142 -27.60 26.64 -5.19
#